data_6f370c55debad24b1c4fde77623f13f2
#
_entry.id   6f370c55debad24b1c4fde77623f13f2
#
_cell.length_a   1.000
_cell.length_b   1.000
_cell.length_c   1.000
_cell.angle_alpha   90.00
_cell.angle_beta   90.00
_cell.angle_gamma   90.00
#
_symmetry.space_group_name_H-M   'P 1'
#
loop_
_entity.id
_entity.type
_entity.pdbx_description
1 polymer ?
#
loop_
_entity_poly.entity_id
_entity_poly.type
_entity_poly.pdbx_seq_one_letter_code
_entity_poly.pdbx_strand_id
1 'polypeptide(L)'
;MSNAPAASPAILLAMTAVTGVVDAVSFLAMGHVFTANMTGNIVLLGFALAGAAGLSVSRSSVALIAFLVGAVGGGRVTLDVSGDRWVSRAFLMEASLLALSAALAIIYPRQPYAVIASTGVAMGLRNAVVRKLGVADLTTTVLTLTITGLAADSRLAGGDSPRWQRRSVAIVAMLAGATAGTLMVIHTISLPLAVCSVITAGCAIAHMQINSDRRQL
;
A
#
# COMPACT_ATOMS: atom_id res chain seq x y z
N MET A 1 -5.18 25.27 14.00
CA MET A 1 -4.48 24.43 13.02
C MET A 1 -4.06 23.16 13.77
N SER A 2 -4.77 22.04 13.57
CA SER A 2 -4.47 20.79 14.27
C SER A 2 -3.13 20.27 13.76
N ASN A 3 -2.16 20.04 14.65
CA ASN A 3 -0.95 19.28 14.34
C ASN A 3 -1.37 17.87 13.90
N ALA A 4 -1.50 17.66 12.59
CA ALA A 4 -1.71 16.33 12.05
C ALA A 4 -0.50 15.46 12.45
N PRO A 5 -0.70 14.23 12.92
CA PRO A 5 0.38 13.35 13.31
C PRO A 5 1.29 13.12 12.09
N ALA A 6 2.51 13.62 12.17
CA ALA A 6 3.47 13.48 11.09
C ALA A 6 4.11 12.10 11.14
N ALA A 7 3.61 11.18 10.31
CA ALA A 7 4.36 9.95 10.08
C ALA A 7 5.74 10.28 9.51
N SER A 8 6.79 9.64 10.03
CA SER A 8 8.15 9.83 9.52
C SER A 8 8.21 9.51 8.02
N PRO A 9 8.90 10.33 7.20
CA PRO A 9 9.10 10.02 5.79
C PRO A 9 9.69 8.63 5.54
N ALA A 10 10.56 8.16 6.42
CA ALA A 10 11.14 6.81 6.34
C ALA A 10 10.08 5.70 6.46
N ILE A 11 9.12 5.85 7.38
CA ILE A 11 8.00 4.93 7.53
C ILE A 11 7.18 4.89 6.24
N LEU A 12 6.83 6.04 5.68
CA LEU A 12 6.03 6.11 4.45
C LEU A 12 6.78 5.53 3.23
N LEU A 13 8.09 5.71 3.15
CA LEU A 13 8.92 5.09 2.10
C LEU A 13 8.96 3.56 2.25
N ALA A 14 9.11 3.03 3.46
CA ALA A 14 9.01 1.59 3.72
C ALA A 14 7.63 1.06 3.32
N MET A 15 6.56 1.77 3.64
CA MET A 15 5.20 1.42 3.23
C MET A 15 5.00 1.49 1.71
N THR A 16 5.71 2.39 1.02
CA THR A 16 5.72 2.44 -0.46
C THR A 16 6.39 1.20 -1.05
N ALA A 17 7.51 0.75 -0.49
CA ALA A 17 8.13 -0.50 -0.90
C ALA A 17 7.21 -1.71 -0.66
N VAL A 18 6.55 -1.79 0.49
CA VAL A 18 5.53 -2.82 0.79
C VAL A 18 4.41 -2.80 -0.25
N THR A 19 3.94 -1.63 -0.70
CA THR A 19 2.94 -1.53 -1.79
C THR A 19 3.46 -2.18 -3.07
N GLY A 20 4.71 -1.92 -3.45
CA GLY A 20 5.34 -2.54 -4.62
C GLY A 20 5.39 -4.07 -4.52
N VAL A 21 5.75 -4.61 -3.35
CA VAL A 21 5.74 -6.06 -3.10
C VAL A 21 4.32 -6.62 -3.28
N VAL A 22 3.31 -6.01 -2.65
CA VAL A 22 1.92 -6.49 -2.70
C VAL A 22 1.37 -6.44 -4.13
N ASP A 23 1.64 -5.38 -4.89
CA ASP A 23 1.21 -5.28 -6.29
C ASP A 23 1.91 -6.32 -7.19
N ALA A 24 3.20 -6.60 -6.97
CA ALA A 24 3.90 -7.67 -7.67
C ALA A 24 3.27 -9.04 -7.40
N VAL A 25 3.01 -9.37 -6.12
CA VAL A 25 2.37 -10.63 -5.72
C VAL A 25 0.97 -10.76 -6.32
N SER A 26 0.15 -9.71 -6.19
CA SER A 26 -1.24 -9.77 -6.66
C SER A 26 -1.33 -9.88 -8.18
N PHE A 27 -0.44 -9.21 -8.91
CA PHE A 27 -0.42 -9.29 -10.36
C PHE A 27 0.14 -10.62 -10.87
N LEU A 28 1.26 -11.08 -10.33
CA LEU A 28 1.97 -12.25 -10.85
C LEU A 28 1.37 -13.59 -10.38
N ALA A 29 0.80 -13.64 -9.17
CA ALA A 29 0.37 -14.90 -8.57
C ALA A 29 -1.12 -15.00 -8.21
N MET A 30 -1.89 -13.89 -8.29
CA MET A 30 -3.32 -13.92 -7.96
C MET A 30 -4.23 -13.74 -9.18
N GLY A 31 -3.68 -13.85 -10.41
CA GLY A 31 -4.43 -13.81 -11.67
C GLY A 31 -4.60 -12.41 -12.25
N HIS A 32 -3.51 -11.67 -12.32
CA HIS A 32 -3.39 -10.37 -12.99
C HIS A 32 -4.36 -9.31 -12.44
N VAL A 33 -4.43 -9.20 -11.10
CA VAL A 33 -5.19 -8.16 -10.42
C VAL A 33 -4.24 -7.27 -9.61
N PHE A 34 -4.63 -6.02 -9.38
CA PHE A 34 -3.97 -5.18 -8.41
C PHE A 34 -4.84 -5.07 -7.15
N THR A 35 -4.22 -5.20 -5.98
CA THR A 35 -4.91 -5.01 -4.70
C THR A 35 -4.61 -3.67 -4.04
N ALA A 36 -3.55 -2.98 -4.47
CA ALA A 36 -3.21 -1.63 -4.04
C ALA A 36 -3.43 -0.58 -5.14
N ASN A 37 -3.11 -0.88 -6.40
CA ASN A 37 -3.27 0.05 -7.52
C ASN A 37 -4.66 -0.09 -8.16
N MET A 38 -5.65 0.62 -7.61
CA MET A 38 -7.04 0.51 -8.09
C MET A 38 -7.26 1.13 -9.47
N THR A 39 -6.48 2.12 -9.89
CA THR A 39 -6.56 2.66 -11.26
C THR A 39 -6.22 1.56 -12.28
N GLY A 40 -5.11 0.84 -12.05
CA GLY A 40 -4.74 -0.31 -12.89
C GLY A 40 -5.78 -1.42 -12.82
N ASN A 41 -6.33 -1.70 -11.63
CA ASN A 41 -7.34 -2.75 -11.47
C ASN A 41 -8.65 -2.44 -12.21
N ILE A 42 -9.08 -1.17 -12.25
CA ILE A 42 -10.25 -0.75 -13.05
C ILE A 42 -10.00 -0.93 -14.54
N VAL A 43 -8.81 -0.62 -15.03
CA VAL A 43 -8.43 -0.84 -16.44
C VAL A 43 -8.45 -2.33 -16.77
N LEU A 44 -7.85 -3.16 -15.93
CA LEU A 44 -7.85 -4.63 -16.09
C LEU A 44 -9.28 -5.21 -16.03
N LEU A 45 -10.14 -4.66 -15.19
CA LEU A 45 -11.56 -5.03 -15.14
C LEU A 45 -12.26 -4.69 -16.47
N GLY A 46 -12.00 -3.51 -17.04
CA GLY A 46 -12.52 -3.13 -18.36
C GLY A 46 -12.08 -4.09 -19.46
N PHE A 47 -10.80 -4.49 -19.46
CA PHE A 47 -10.29 -5.49 -20.40
C PHE A 47 -10.95 -6.86 -20.22
N ALA A 48 -11.13 -7.30 -18.96
CA ALA A 48 -11.80 -8.55 -18.66
C ALA A 48 -13.27 -8.57 -19.10
N LEU A 49 -14.00 -7.45 -18.94
CA LEU A 49 -15.36 -7.27 -19.42
C LEU A 49 -15.45 -7.33 -20.96
N ALA A 50 -14.41 -6.88 -21.64
CA ALA A 50 -14.30 -6.98 -23.10
C ALA A 50 -13.84 -8.38 -23.59
N GLY A 51 -13.62 -9.34 -22.68
CA GLY A 51 -13.24 -10.72 -23.04
C GLY A 51 -11.74 -10.93 -23.26
N ALA A 52 -10.87 -10.03 -22.78
CA ALA A 52 -9.42 -10.21 -22.90
C ALA A 52 -8.95 -11.48 -22.17
N ALA A 53 -8.17 -12.32 -22.87
CA ALA A 53 -7.69 -13.59 -22.33
C ALA A 53 -6.79 -13.40 -21.10
N GLY A 54 -6.87 -14.32 -20.15
CA GLY A 54 -6.02 -14.31 -18.94
C GLY A 54 -6.49 -13.36 -17.83
N LEU A 55 -7.50 -12.53 -18.08
CA LEU A 55 -8.08 -11.61 -17.09
C LEU A 55 -9.41 -12.10 -16.55
N SER A 56 -9.77 -11.73 -15.32
CA SER A 56 -10.97 -12.23 -14.65
C SER A 56 -11.78 -11.08 -14.05
N VAL A 57 -13.00 -10.92 -14.53
CA VAL A 57 -13.98 -9.97 -13.98
C VAL A 57 -14.18 -10.19 -12.49
N SER A 58 -14.37 -11.46 -12.07
CA SER A 58 -14.62 -11.78 -10.66
C SER A 58 -13.45 -11.44 -9.74
N ARG A 59 -12.20 -11.73 -10.15
CA ARG A 59 -11.01 -11.40 -9.34
C ARG A 59 -10.82 -9.90 -9.20
N SER A 60 -10.92 -9.14 -10.29
CA SER A 60 -10.80 -7.68 -10.26
C SER A 60 -11.93 -7.04 -9.44
N SER A 61 -13.16 -7.56 -9.53
CA SER A 61 -14.28 -7.09 -8.73
C SER A 61 -14.09 -7.35 -7.24
N VAL A 62 -13.63 -8.56 -6.87
CA VAL A 62 -13.31 -8.89 -5.47
C VAL A 62 -12.22 -7.96 -4.93
N ALA A 63 -11.15 -7.72 -5.69
CA ALA A 63 -10.08 -6.79 -5.29
C ALA A 63 -10.63 -5.37 -5.06
N LEU A 64 -11.47 -4.87 -5.97
CA LEU A 64 -12.06 -3.53 -5.87
C LEU A 64 -13.01 -3.41 -4.67
N ILE A 65 -13.92 -4.37 -4.49
CA ILE A 65 -14.87 -4.37 -3.38
C ILE A 65 -14.13 -4.47 -2.04
N ALA A 66 -13.18 -5.38 -1.93
CA ALA A 66 -12.35 -5.55 -0.73
C ALA A 66 -11.57 -4.28 -0.39
N PHE A 67 -10.98 -3.62 -1.39
CA PHE A 67 -10.31 -2.34 -1.21
C PHE A 67 -11.26 -1.25 -0.69
N LEU A 68 -12.46 -1.14 -1.25
CA LEU A 68 -13.46 -0.18 -0.78
C LEU A 68 -13.89 -0.45 0.66
N VAL A 69 -14.10 -1.71 1.03
CA VAL A 69 -14.39 -2.13 2.42
C VAL A 69 -13.24 -1.71 3.35
N GLY A 70 -12.00 -1.99 2.96
CA GLY A 70 -10.82 -1.57 3.70
C GLY A 70 -10.70 -0.05 3.84
N ALA A 71 -10.97 0.69 2.77
CA ALA A 71 -10.94 2.15 2.78
C ALA A 71 -12.01 2.75 3.70
N VAL A 72 -13.22 2.17 3.72
CA VAL A 72 -14.28 2.57 4.68
C VAL A 72 -13.84 2.28 6.11
N GLY A 73 -13.28 1.09 6.37
CA GLY A 73 -12.74 0.72 7.69
C GLY A 73 -11.63 1.68 8.13
N GLY A 74 -10.67 1.96 7.26
CA GLY A 74 -9.59 2.92 7.51
C GLY A 74 -10.11 4.33 7.78
N GLY A 75 -11.11 4.79 7.00
CA GLY A 75 -11.78 6.05 7.25
C GLY A 75 -12.37 6.14 8.67
N ARG A 76 -13.05 5.07 9.13
CA ARG A 76 -13.62 5.01 10.48
C ARG A 76 -12.55 5.02 11.57
N VAL A 77 -11.47 4.25 11.39
CA VAL A 77 -10.33 4.25 12.33
C VAL A 77 -9.74 5.65 12.50
N THR A 78 -9.79 6.49 11.46
CA THR A 78 -9.28 7.87 11.52
C THR A 78 -10.23 8.86 12.16
N LEU A 79 -11.48 8.50 12.44
CA LEU A 79 -12.47 9.38 13.11
C LEU A 79 -12.41 9.26 14.64
N ASP A 80 -12.04 8.09 15.16
CA ASP A 80 -12.33 7.69 16.56
C ASP A 80 -11.18 7.98 17.52
N VAL A 81 -10.10 8.61 17.11
CA VAL A 81 -8.89 8.69 17.95
C VAL A 81 -8.37 10.11 18.10
N SER A 82 -8.55 10.67 19.30
CA SER A 82 -7.79 11.81 19.78
C SER A 82 -6.30 11.43 19.94
N GLY A 83 -5.43 12.01 19.12
CA GLY A 83 -3.98 11.85 19.17
C GLY A 83 -3.41 10.86 18.13
N ASP A 84 -2.07 10.69 18.16
CA ASP A 84 -1.30 10.00 17.11
C ASP A 84 -1.42 8.46 17.09
N ARG A 85 -2.12 7.86 18.06
CA ARG A 85 -2.21 6.40 18.24
C ARG A 85 -2.99 5.68 17.12
N TRP A 86 -3.87 6.39 16.42
CA TRP A 86 -4.67 5.81 15.35
C TRP A 86 -3.81 5.32 14.17
N VAL A 87 -2.71 6.01 13.86
CA VAL A 87 -1.78 5.62 12.80
C VAL A 87 -1.16 4.27 13.09
N SER A 88 -0.60 4.10 14.28
CA SER A 88 0.02 2.83 14.69
C SER A 88 -1.00 1.69 14.77
N ARG A 89 -2.22 1.97 15.27
CA ARG A 89 -3.31 0.98 15.28
C ARG A 89 -3.69 0.55 13.86
N ALA A 90 -3.81 1.50 12.94
CA ALA A 90 -4.11 1.20 11.55
C ALA A 90 -3.01 0.36 10.89
N PHE A 91 -1.73 0.65 11.14
CA PHE A 91 -0.61 -0.15 10.64
C PHE A 91 -0.56 -1.55 11.27
N LEU A 92 -0.91 -1.70 12.55
CA LEU A 92 -1.03 -3.03 13.17
C LEU A 92 -2.19 -3.84 12.58
N MET A 93 -3.34 -3.20 12.33
CA MET A 93 -4.47 -3.86 11.66
C MET A 93 -4.08 -4.31 10.26
N GLU A 94 -3.38 -3.47 9.51
CA GLU A 94 -2.87 -3.80 8.19
C GLU A 94 -1.86 -4.96 8.25
N ALA A 95 -0.90 -4.92 9.19
CA ALA A 95 0.06 -6.01 9.39
C ALA A 95 -0.65 -7.34 9.70
N SER A 96 -1.70 -7.30 10.52
CA SER A 96 -2.51 -8.49 10.84
C SER A 96 -3.25 -9.03 9.62
N LEU A 97 -3.79 -8.16 8.77
CA LEU A 97 -4.44 -8.55 7.51
C LEU A 97 -3.44 -9.15 6.51
N LEU A 98 -2.22 -8.61 6.43
CA LEU A 98 -1.16 -9.18 5.60
C LEU A 98 -0.66 -10.53 6.14
N ALA A 99 -0.57 -10.70 7.46
CA ALA A 99 -0.27 -11.99 8.09
C ALA A 99 -1.38 -13.02 7.79
N LEU A 100 -2.64 -12.60 7.89
CA LEU A 100 -3.79 -13.42 7.49
C LEU A 100 -3.70 -13.81 6.02
N SER A 101 -3.35 -12.87 5.14
CA SER A 101 -3.17 -13.13 3.71
C SER A 101 -2.07 -14.17 3.45
N ALA A 102 -0.95 -14.08 4.17
CA ALA A 102 0.12 -15.06 4.09
C ALA A 102 -0.34 -16.47 4.56
N ALA A 103 -1.08 -16.54 5.66
CA ALA A 103 -1.66 -17.78 6.16
C ALA A 103 -2.67 -18.38 5.17
N LEU A 104 -3.58 -17.56 4.63
CA LEU A 104 -4.56 -17.99 3.62
C LEU A 104 -3.88 -18.51 2.36
N ALA A 105 -2.76 -17.93 1.93
CA ALA A 105 -1.99 -18.42 0.79
C ALA A 105 -1.37 -19.81 1.03
N ILE A 106 -1.07 -20.17 2.28
CA ILE A 106 -0.61 -21.50 2.65
C ILE A 106 -1.79 -22.49 2.71
N ILE A 107 -2.89 -22.10 3.34
CA ILE A 107 -4.05 -22.98 3.58
C ILE A 107 -4.84 -23.24 2.28
N TYR A 108 -4.96 -22.23 1.43
CA TYR A 108 -5.74 -22.27 0.19
C TYR A 108 -4.92 -21.92 -1.06
N PRO A 109 -3.87 -22.69 -1.41
CA PRO A 109 -2.92 -22.33 -2.48
C PRO A 109 -3.55 -22.25 -3.88
N ARG A 110 -4.72 -22.90 -4.06
CA ARG A 110 -5.43 -22.93 -5.35
C ARG A 110 -6.61 -21.97 -5.44
N GLN A 111 -6.93 -21.24 -4.35
CA GLN A 111 -8.08 -20.35 -4.29
C GLN A 111 -7.63 -18.91 -3.93
N PRO A 112 -7.29 -18.08 -4.92
CA PRO A 112 -6.72 -16.76 -4.68
C PRO A 112 -7.71 -15.75 -4.09
N TYR A 113 -9.03 -15.99 -4.16
CA TYR A 113 -10.04 -15.01 -3.77
C TYR A 113 -9.93 -14.53 -2.32
N ALA A 114 -9.66 -15.45 -1.38
CA ALA A 114 -9.50 -15.08 0.03
C ALA A 114 -8.25 -14.21 0.25
N VAL A 115 -7.16 -14.53 -0.46
CA VAL A 115 -5.91 -13.75 -0.41
C VAL A 115 -6.11 -12.38 -1.08
N ILE A 116 -6.78 -12.32 -2.23
CA ILE A 116 -7.15 -11.07 -2.91
C ILE A 116 -8.01 -10.19 -1.99
N ALA A 117 -9.02 -10.78 -1.34
CA ALA A 117 -9.90 -10.04 -0.46
C ALA A 117 -9.14 -9.48 0.75
N SER A 118 -8.36 -10.31 1.46
CA SER A 118 -7.63 -9.87 2.65
C SER A 118 -6.55 -8.83 2.32
N THR A 119 -5.79 -9.00 1.23
CA THR A 119 -4.82 -7.99 0.76
C THR A 119 -5.52 -6.72 0.29
N GLY A 120 -6.65 -6.83 -0.42
CA GLY A 120 -7.46 -5.69 -0.86
C GLY A 120 -7.95 -4.85 0.34
N VAL A 121 -8.48 -5.49 1.38
CA VAL A 121 -8.89 -4.81 2.63
C VAL A 121 -7.69 -4.12 3.28
N ALA A 122 -6.54 -4.79 3.39
CA ALA A 122 -5.33 -4.23 3.97
C ALA A 122 -4.88 -2.97 3.22
N MET A 123 -4.85 -3.02 1.89
CA MET A 123 -4.42 -1.89 1.05
C MET A 123 -5.44 -0.75 1.04
N GLY A 124 -6.72 -1.05 1.09
CA GLY A 124 -7.78 -0.05 1.23
C GLY A 124 -7.67 0.73 2.55
N LEU A 125 -7.47 0.01 3.65
CA LEU A 125 -7.24 0.58 4.98
C LEU A 125 -6.01 1.51 4.97
N ARG A 126 -4.86 1.03 4.46
CA ARG A 126 -3.64 1.84 4.30
C ARG A 126 -3.90 3.12 3.52
N ASN A 127 -4.55 3.00 2.36
CA ASN A 127 -4.81 4.15 1.48
C ASN A 127 -5.65 5.23 2.17
N ALA A 128 -6.68 4.86 2.93
CA ALA A 128 -7.49 5.78 3.71
C ALA A 128 -6.66 6.51 4.79
N VAL A 129 -5.80 5.77 5.49
CA VAL A 129 -4.90 6.28 6.53
C VAL A 129 -3.89 7.26 5.94
N VAL A 130 -3.18 6.87 4.89
CA VAL A 130 -2.15 7.72 4.25
C VAL A 130 -2.77 8.97 3.62
N ARG A 131 -3.98 8.85 3.05
CA ARG A 131 -4.75 10.00 2.58
C ARG A 131 -5.06 10.98 3.72
N LYS A 132 -5.44 10.50 4.88
CA LYS A 132 -5.73 11.33 6.06
C LYS A 132 -4.48 11.99 6.61
N LEU A 133 -3.32 11.32 6.55
CA LEU A 133 -2.03 11.89 6.94
C LEU A 133 -1.61 13.08 6.06
N GLY A 134 -2.07 13.12 4.79
CA GLY A 134 -1.88 14.25 3.90
C GLY A 134 -0.43 14.61 3.58
N VAL A 135 0.48 13.64 3.70
CA VAL A 135 1.91 13.89 3.48
C VAL A 135 2.17 13.97 1.97
N ALA A 136 2.51 15.18 1.51
CA ALA A 136 2.77 15.44 0.10
C ALA A 136 3.87 14.53 -0.48
N ASP A 137 3.66 14.03 -1.71
CA ASP A 137 4.55 13.19 -2.50
C ASP A 137 4.85 11.79 -1.91
N LEU A 138 4.19 11.41 -0.80
CA LEU A 138 4.33 10.10 -0.15
C LEU A 138 2.96 9.40 0.02
N THR A 139 2.06 9.62 -0.91
CA THR A 139 0.87 8.77 -1.04
C THR A 139 1.32 7.46 -1.67
N THR A 140 1.45 6.43 -0.88
CA THR A 140 2.07 5.12 -1.19
C THR A 140 1.58 4.44 -2.47
N THR A 141 0.56 4.97 -3.13
CA THR A 141 -0.11 4.36 -4.30
C THR A 141 -0.27 5.30 -5.50
N VAL A 142 -0.09 6.62 -5.37
CA VAL A 142 -0.28 7.56 -6.49
C VAL A 142 1.07 8.04 -7.02
N LEU A 143 1.86 7.09 -7.51
CA LEU A 143 3.19 7.38 -8.03
C LEU A 143 3.15 8.27 -9.29
N THR A 144 2.06 8.22 -10.06
CA THR A 144 1.90 9.05 -11.26
C THR A 144 2.02 10.54 -10.95
N LEU A 145 1.37 11.03 -9.88
CA LEU A 145 1.50 12.44 -9.49
C LEU A 145 2.91 12.77 -9.00
N THR A 146 3.58 11.83 -8.33
CA THR A 146 4.97 11.98 -7.88
C THR A 146 5.92 12.09 -9.06
N ILE A 147 5.76 11.23 -10.08
CA ILE A 147 6.56 11.24 -11.33
C ILE A 147 6.27 12.53 -12.12
N THR A 148 4.99 12.88 -12.29
CA THR A 148 4.59 14.13 -12.97
C THR A 148 5.21 15.34 -12.28
N GLY A 149 5.10 15.42 -10.95
CA GLY A 149 5.67 16.53 -10.20
C GLY A 149 7.21 16.55 -10.21
N LEU A 150 7.87 15.39 -10.32
CA LEU A 150 9.32 15.34 -10.48
C LEU A 150 9.76 15.99 -11.80
N ALA A 151 9.00 15.78 -12.89
CA ALA A 151 9.28 16.36 -14.19
C ALA A 151 8.77 17.80 -14.33
N ALA A 152 7.51 18.04 -14.01
CA ALA A 152 6.84 19.32 -14.26
C ALA A 152 7.36 20.47 -13.36
N ASP A 153 7.81 20.14 -12.14
CA ASP A 153 8.39 21.13 -11.22
C ASP A 153 9.93 21.23 -11.35
N SER A 154 10.53 20.51 -12.31
CA SER A 154 11.98 20.46 -12.50
C SER A 154 12.54 21.77 -13.08
N ARG A 155 13.84 21.96 -12.90
CA ARG A 155 14.55 23.07 -13.56
C ARG A 155 14.44 23.06 -15.09
N LEU A 156 14.27 21.87 -15.68
CA LEU A 156 14.05 21.74 -17.14
C LEU A 156 12.72 22.35 -17.57
N ALA A 157 11.72 22.36 -16.68
CA ALA A 157 10.43 22.99 -16.91
C ALA A 157 10.35 24.44 -16.34
N GLY A 158 11.48 25.01 -15.90
CA GLY A 158 11.53 26.35 -15.31
C GLY A 158 11.15 26.41 -13.84
N GLY A 159 11.03 25.28 -13.15
CA GLY A 159 10.72 25.19 -11.72
C GLY A 159 11.95 25.08 -10.84
N ASP A 160 11.72 25.07 -9.51
CA ASP A 160 12.78 25.00 -8.49
C ASP A 160 13.10 23.57 -8.03
N SER A 161 12.51 22.54 -8.65
CA SER A 161 12.65 21.13 -8.28
C SER A 161 12.39 20.84 -6.79
N PRO A 162 11.28 21.33 -6.18
CA PRO A 162 11.03 21.14 -4.78
C PRO A 162 10.89 19.65 -4.45
N ARG A 163 11.53 19.21 -3.37
CA ARG A 163 11.42 17.83 -2.86
C ARG A 163 11.80 16.70 -3.86
N TRP A 164 12.61 17.01 -4.87
CA TRP A 164 12.99 16.04 -5.90
C TRP A 164 13.61 14.75 -5.33
N GLN A 165 14.46 14.86 -4.30
CA GLN A 165 15.07 13.72 -3.62
C GLN A 165 14.01 12.77 -3.04
N ARG A 166 13.02 13.33 -2.34
CA ARG A 166 11.94 12.57 -1.74
C ARG A 166 11.08 11.86 -2.79
N ARG A 167 10.77 12.54 -3.90
CA ARG A 167 10.04 11.99 -5.03
C ARG A 167 10.81 10.84 -5.68
N SER A 168 12.10 11.04 -5.95
CA SER A 168 12.96 10.00 -6.54
C SER A 168 13.08 8.78 -5.63
N VAL A 169 13.29 8.98 -4.33
CA VAL A 169 13.37 7.87 -3.37
C VAL A 169 12.05 7.10 -3.29
N ALA A 170 10.89 7.77 -3.36
CA ALA A 170 9.59 7.08 -3.38
C ALA A 170 9.42 6.20 -4.64
N ILE A 171 9.85 6.69 -5.82
CA ILE A 171 9.84 5.90 -7.06
C ILE A 171 10.76 4.68 -6.93
N VAL A 172 11.98 4.88 -6.45
CA VAL A 172 12.95 3.80 -6.23
C VAL A 172 12.44 2.79 -5.21
N ALA A 173 11.82 3.24 -4.11
CA ALA A 173 11.23 2.37 -3.09
C ALA A 173 10.14 1.46 -3.68
N MET A 174 9.24 2.01 -4.51
CA MET A 174 8.19 1.22 -5.18
C MET A 174 8.79 0.20 -6.15
N LEU A 175 9.76 0.61 -6.98
CA LEU A 175 10.46 -0.26 -7.92
C LEU A 175 11.20 -1.38 -7.19
N ALA A 176 11.96 -1.06 -6.16
CA ALA A 176 12.68 -2.03 -5.35
C ALA A 176 11.73 -3.03 -4.67
N GLY A 177 10.60 -2.52 -4.14
CA GLY A 177 9.54 -3.36 -3.58
C GLY A 177 8.95 -4.33 -4.60
N ALA A 178 8.59 -3.85 -5.79
CA ALA A 178 8.06 -4.69 -6.86
C ALA A 178 9.08 -5.75 -7.32
N THR A 179 10.35 -5.36 -7.47
CA THR A 179 11.43 -6.29 -7.81
C THR A 179 11.63 -7.36 -6.73
N ALA A 180 11.71 -6.96 -5.46
CA ALA A 180 11.85 -7.89 -4.35
C ALA A 180 10.63 -8.82 -4.24
N GLY A 181 9.41 -8.29 -4.39
CA GLY A 181 8.18 -9.06 -4.43
C GLY A 181 8.18 -10.11 -5.53
N THR A 182 8.63 -9.74 -6.73
CA THR A 182 8.79 -10.67 -7.87
C THR A 182 9.76 -11.78 -7.55
N LEU A 183 10.94 -11.46 -7.00
CA LEU A 183 11.94 -12.46 -6.64
C LEU A 183 11.47 -13.42 -5.53
N MET A 184 10.64 -12.95 -4.61
CA MET A 184 10.08 -13.80 -3.55
C MET A 184 8.91 -14.64 -4.04
N VAL A 185 8.02 -14.09 -4.89
CA VAL A 185 6.80 -14.78 -5.33
C VAL A 185 7.06 -15.99 -6.23
N ILE A 186 8.22 -16.05 -6.91
CA ILE A 186 8.62 -17.23 -7.68
C ILE A 186 8.80 -18.46 -6.79
N HIS A 187 9.06 -18.30 -5.50
CA HIS A 187 9.19 -19.40 -4.55
C HIS A 187 7.84 -19.72 -3.89
N THR A 188 7.14 -18.71 -3.38
CA THR A 188 5.82 -18.88 -2.75
C THR A 188 5.12 -17.54 -2.57
N ILE A 189 3.78 -17.55 -2.63
CA ILE A 189 2.94 -16.36 -2.41
C ILE A 189 3.00 -15.89 -0.94
N SER A 190 3.13 -16.82 0.00
CA SER A 190 3.09 -16.52 1.43
C SER A 190 4.31 -15.73 1.93
N LEU A 191 5.50 -16.00 1.38
CA LEU A 191 6.75 -15.36 1.81
C LEU A 191 6.72 -13.83 1.69
N PRO A 192 6.46 -13.24 0.51
CA PRO A 192 6.43 -11.78 0.39
C PRO A 192 5.34 -11.14 1.24
N LEU A 193 4.18 -11.79 1.42
CA LEU A 193 3.10 -11.28 2.27
C LEU A 193 3.48 -11.30 3.75
N ALA A 194 4.18 -12.34 4.22
CA ALA A 194 4.71 -12.41 5.58
C ALA A 194 5.77 -11.31 5.82
N VAL A 195 6.69 -11.12 4.88
CA VAL A 195 7.70 -10.04 4.93
C VAL A 195 7.01 -8.67 5.00
N CYS A 196 6.00 -8.43 4.16
CA CYS A 196 5.20 -7.20 4.22
C CYS A 196 4.54 -6.99 5.58
N SER A 197 3.98 -8.05 6.18
CA SER A 197 3.37 -7.99 7.52
C SER A 197 4.40 -7.56 8.57
N VAL A 198 5.58 -8.17 8.59
CA VAL A 198 6.67 -7.85 9.54
C VAL A 198 7.15 -6.41 9.37
N ILE A 199 7.38 -5.95 8.13
CA ILE A 199 7.80 -4.57 7.87
C ILE A 199 6.72 -3.59 8.34
N THR A 200 5.45 -3.86 8.04
CA THR A 200 4.34 -2.99 8.45
C THR A 200 4.19 -2.94 9.98
N ALA A 201 4.33 -4.08 10.68
CA ALA A 201 4.35 -4.13 12.14
C ALA A 201 5.53 -3.33 12.73
N GLY A 202 6.72 -3.47 12.14
CA GLY A 202 7.90 -2.67 12.52
C GLY A 202 7.66 -1.16 12.34
N CYS A 203 7.02 -0.75 11.24
CA CYS A 203 6.63 0.64 11.02
C CYS A 203 5.63 1.15 12.08
N ALA A 204 4.68 0.31 12.50
CA ALA A 204 3.74 0.65 13.57
C ALA A 204 4.45 0.88 14.91
N ILE A 205 5.37 -0.02 15.27
CA ILE A 205 6.15 0.07 16.52
C ILE A 205 7.06 1.31 16.49
N ALA A 206 7.78 1.53 15.38
CA ALA A 206 8.63 2.71 15.23
C ALA A 206 7.82 4.02 15.35
N HIS A 207 6.62 4.07 14.78
CA HIS A 207 5.74 5.23 14.93
C HIS A 207 5.30 5.44 16.38
N MET A 208 5.01 4.36 17.14
CA MET A 208 4.67 4.46 18.57
C MET A 208 5.82 5.03 19.39
N GLN A 209 7.05 4.57 19.14
CA GLN A 209 8.25 5.04 19.84
C GLN A 209 8.52 6.52 19.60
N ILE A 210 8.52 6.96 18.33
CA ILE A 210 8.73 8.37 17.96
C ILE A 210 7.71 9.29 18.66
N ASN A 211 6.47 8.83 18.80
CA ASN A 211 5.45 9.64 19.45
C ASN A 211 5.50 9.60 20.98
N SER A 212 6.04 8.53 21.58
CA SER A 212 6.29 8.51 23.04
C SER A 212 7.37 9.50 23.43
N ASP A 213 8.45 9.55 22.67
CA ASP A 213 9.58 10.45 22.93
C ASP A 213 9.17 11.94 22.80
N ARG A 214 8.33 12.25 21.79
CA ARG A 214 7.79 13.61 21.60
C ARG A 214 6.87 14.11 22.72
N ARG A 215 6.32 13.21 23.54
CA ARG A 215 5.43 13.57 24.68
C ARG A 215 6.19 13.79 25.98
N GLN A 216 7.45 13.39 26.00
CA GLN A 216 8.33 13.55 27.17
C GLN A 216 9.15 14.85 27.11
N LEU A 217 9.18 15.51 25.95
CA LEU A 217 9.80 16.82 25.70
C LEU A 217 8.78 17.97 25.80
#